data_e52128f47dd6debf0601b6d30e729711
#
_entry.id   e52128f47dd6debf0601b6d30e729711
#
_cell.length_a   1.000
_cell.length_b   1.000
_cell.length_c   1.000
_cell.angle_alpha   90.00
_cell.angle_beta   90.00
_cell.angle_gamma   90.00
#
_symmetry.space_group_name_H-M   'P 1'
#
loop_
_entity.id
_entity.type
_entity.pdbx_description
1 polymer ?
#
loop_
_entity_poly.entity_id
_entity_poly.type
_entity_poly.pdbx_seq_one_letter_code
_entity_poly.pdbx_strand_id
1 'polypeptide(L)'
;MNKAGLCPVKYYDTDDPHIIKMDLVEGKQLEKSIPKAPEEGFRLLAKAFRFVHEVDACDTSIPPLSATAGLMLSEEEKSEILPVIDRLSQKYKSCICHLDMHFLNIMIPNDTALVADKINYTIIDWMNTRVAPPVFDYARTYVIFNEFAKEALEFYKAAVWPDIQALGISEEDFFEAVKVCTVLRSKE
;
A
#
# COMPACT_ATOMS: atom_id res chain seq x y z
N MET A 1 -13.78 2.31 -3.28
CA MET A 1 -13.28 1.19 -2.46
C MET A 1 -14.39 0.17 -2.16
N ASN A 2 -15.51 0.58 -1.56
CA ASN A 2 -16.60 -0.37 -1.21
C ASN A 2 -17.22 -1.09 -2.42
N LYS A 3 -17.40 -0.40 -3.56
CA LYS A 3 -17.93 -1.03 -4.79
C LYS A 3 -17.01 -2.11 -5.36
N ALA A 4 -15.72 -2.00 -5.13
CA ALA A 4 -14.72 -2.98 -5.56
C ALA A 4 -14.49 -4.10 -4.52
N GLY A 5 -15.19 -4.08 -3.38
CA GLY A 5 -15.01 -5.06 -2.29
C GLY A 5 -13.68 -4.95 -1.53
N LEU A 6 -12.87 -3.90 -1.79
CA LEU A 6 -11.57 -3.71 -1.16
C LEU A 6 -11.67 -3.27 0.29
N CYS A 7 -12.67 -2.44 0.62
CA CYS A 7 -12.88 -1.93 1.96
C CYS A 7 -14.31 -2.27 2.42
N PRO A 8 -14.48 -3.24 3.31
CA PRO A 8 -15.80 -3.59 3.86
C PRO A 8 -16.31 -2.54 4.86
N VAL A 9 -15.43 -1.67 5.35
CA VAL A 9 -15.75 -0.64 6.35
C VAL A 9 -16.64 0.44 5.72
N LYS A 10 -17.79 0.70 6.33
CA LYS A 10 -18.68 1.79 5.93
C LYS A 10 -18.37 3.04 6.72
N TYR A 11 -18.40 4.16 6.04
CA TYR A 11 -18.32 5.49 6.64
C TYR A 11 -19.73 6.08 6.66
N TYR A 12 -20.05 6.82 7.71
CA TYR A 12 -21.35 7.42 7.94
C TYR A 12 -21.21 8.94 8.06
N ASP A 13 -22.18 9.65 7.52
CA ASP A 13 -22.26 11.09 7.66
C ASP A 13 -22.45 11.46 9.14
N THR A 14 -21.86 12.60 9.53
CA THR A 14 -21.99 13.21 10.84
C THR A 14 -22.31 14.69 10.69
N ASP A 15 -22.99 15.27 11.68
CA ASP A 15 -23.32 16.69 11.69
C ASP A 15 -22.08 17.58 11.97
N ASP A 16 -21.00 17.00 12.45
CA ASP A 16 -19.73 17.67 12.72
C ASP A 16 -18.66 17.26 11.67
N PRO A 17 -18.13 18.22 10.89
CA PRO A 17 -17.12 17.93 9.86
C PRO A 17 -15.78 17.45 10.42
N HIS A 18 -15.55 17.57 11.73
CA HIS A 18 -14.34 17.07 12.40
C HIS A 18 -14.50 15.65 12.96
N ILE A 19 -15.69 15.04 12.82
CA ILE A 19 -15.97 13.69 13.33
C ILE A 19 -16.11 12.73 12.14
N ILE A 20 -15.34 11.64 12.15
CA ILE A 20 -15.50 10.51 11.23
C ILE A 20 -16.17 9.38 11.98
N LYS A 21 -17.34 8.93 11.50
CA LYS A 21 -18.03 7.74 12.00
C LYS A 21 -17.85 6.59 11.00
N MET A 22 -17.40 5.44 11.47
CA MET A 22 -17.16 4.26 10.64
C MET A 22 -17.49 2.98 11.38
N ASP A 23 -17.65 1.88 10.63
CA ASP A 23 -17.78 0.55 11.22
C ASP A 23 -16.52 0.19 12.02
N LEU A 24 -16.72 -0.52 13.14
CA LEU A 24 -15.62 -1.12 13.87
C LEU A 24 -15.18 -2.42 13.17
N VAL A 25 -13.90 -2.53 12.86
CA VAL A 25 -13.30 -3.79 12.41
C VAL A 25 -12.84 -4.58 13.62
N GLU A 26 -13.55 -5.67 13.91
CA GLU A 26 -13.17 -6.58 14.99
C GLU A 26 -11.91 -7.37 14.62
N GLY A 27 -11.01 -7.55 15.60
CA GLY A 27 -9.78 -8.30 15.39
C GLY A 27 -8.56 -7.65 16.04
N LYS A 28 -7.40 -8.10 15.63
CA LYS A 28 -6.09 -7.55 16.02
C LYS A 28 -5.29 -7.18 14.78
N GLN A 29 -4.42 -6.20 14.91
CA GLN A 29 -3.45 -5.86 13.86
C GLN A 29 -2.52 -7.04 13.60
N LEU A 30 -2.16 -7.26 12.33
CA LEU A 30 -1.26 -8.33 11.91
C LEU A 30 0.09 -8.24 12.62
N GLU A 31 0.56 -7.04 12.89
CA GLU A 31 1.80 -6.75 13.64
C GLU A 31 1.91 -7.58 14.93
N LYS A 32 0.82 -7.76 15.68
CA LYS A 32 0.80 -8.54 16.93
C LYS A 32 1.10 -10.03 16.75
N SER A 33 1.01 -10.53 15.53
CA SER A 33 1.29 -11.93 15.20
C SER A 33 2.68 -12.16 14.60
N ILE A 34 3.35 -11.10 14.13
CA ILE A 34 4.68 -11.17 13.50
C ILE A 34 5.74 -11.85 14.38
N PRO A 35 5.87 -11.55 15.69
CA PRO A 35 6.89 -12.19 16.52
C PRO A 35 6.77 -13.71 16.60
N LYS A 36 5.57 -14.27 16.36
CA LYS A 36 5.30 -15.71 16.43
C LYS A 36 5.33 -16.40 15.07
N ALA A 37 5.06 -15.68 14.00
CA ALA A 37 4.94 -16.22 12.65
C ALA A 37 5.34 -15.17 11.59
N PRO A 38 6.61 -14.74 11.57
CA PRO A 38 7.04 -13.67 10.67
C PRO A 38 6.86 -14.01 9.19
N GLU A 39 7.23 -15.22 8.77
CA GLU A 39 7.10 -15.66 7.37
C GLU A 39 5.63 -15.62 6.91
N GLU A 40 4.70 -16.14 7.72
CA GLU A 40 3.28 -16.09 7.41
C GLU A 40 2.74 -14.65 7.35
N GLY A 41 3.26 -13.77 8.21
CA GLY A 41 2.92 -12.35 8.19
C GLY A 41 3.32 -11.67 6.88
N PHE A 42 4.54 -11.89 6.42
CA PHE A 42 5.02 -11.32 5.15
C PHE A 42 4.32 -11.96 3.94
N ARG A 43 4.02 -13.27 3.98
CA ARG A 43 3.19 -13.92 2.95
C ARG A 43 1.79 -13.32 2.88
N LEU A 44 1.16 -13.04 4.03
CA LEU A 44 -0.14 -12.38 4.05
C LEU A 44 -0.07 -10.94 3.51
N LEU A 45 0.99 -10.20 3.83
CA LEU A 45 1.22 -8.87 3.27
C LEU A 45 1.34 -8.91 1.74
N ALA A 46 2.12 -9.84 1.18
CA ALA A 46 2.22 -10.03 -0.27
C ALA A 46 0.86 -10.41 -0.90
N LYS A 47 0.09 -11.27 -0.23
CA LYS A 47 -1.29 -11.61 -0.66
C LYS A 47 -2.21 -10.38 -0.65
N ALA A 48 -2.09 -9.51 0.35
CA ALA A 48 -2.87 -8.27 0.44
C ALA A 48 -2.55 -7.32 -0.73
N PHE A 49 -1.28 -7.18 -1.12
CA PHE A 49 -0.91 -6.42 -2.31
C PHE A 49 -1.57 -6.99 -3.58
N ARG A 50 -1.45 -8.28 -3.83
CA ARG A 50 -2.08 -8.91 -5.01
C ARG A 50 -3.57 -8.64 -5.04
N PHE A 51 -4.27 -8.82 -3.92
CA PHE A 51 -5.70 -8.56 -3.82
C PHE A 51 -6.08 -7.12 -4.19
N VAL A 52 -5.30 -6.13 -3.75
CA VAL A 52 -5.55 -4.72 -4.05
C VAL A 52 -5.24 -4.41 -5.52
N HIS A 53 -4.12 -4.93 -6.04
CA HIS A 53 -3.65 -4.64 -7.39
C HIS A 53 -4.47 -5.35 -8.50
N GLU A 54 -5.23 -6.39 -8.17
CA GLU A 54 -6.15 -7.06 -9.10
C GLU A 54 -7.38 -6.21 -9.44
N VAL A 55 -7.69 -5.21 -8.61
CA VAL A 55 -8.86 -4.35 -8.85
C VAL A 55 -8.56 -3.33 -9.94
N ASP A 56 -9.40 -3.36 -10.99
CA ASP A 56 -9.27 -2.40 -12.09
C ASP A 56 -9.50 -0.96 -11.58
N ALA A 57 -8.60 -0.09 -11.99
CA ALA A 57 -8.67 1.33 -11.69
C ALA A 57 -9.52 2.14 -12.70
N CYS A 58 -10.12 1.49 -13.69
CA CYS A 58 -11.06 2.13 -14.61
C CYS A 58 -12.30 2.65 -13.85
N ASP A 59 -12.78 3.81 -14.22
CA ASP A 59 -13.99 4.43 -13.65
C ASP A 59 -13.95 4.73 -12.14
N THR A 60 -12.75 4.89 -11.59
CA THR A 60 -12.59 5.33 -10.19
C THR A 60 -12.46 6.85 -10.07
N SER A 61 -12.98 7.41 -8.97
CA SER A 61 -12.72 8.81 -8.57
C SER A 61 -11.42 8.99 -7.79
N ILE A 62 -10.65 7.91 -7.58
CA ILE A 62 -9.37 7.96 -6.88
C ILE A 62 -8.36 8.72 -7.75
N PRO A 63 -7.69 9.76 -7.22
CA PRO A 63 -6.76 10.54 -8.01
C PRO A 63 -5.50 9.73 -8.37
N PRO A 64 -4.85 10.03 -9.51
CA PRO A 64 -3.55 9.46 -9.82
C PRO A 64 -2.46 10.00 -8.88
N LEU A 65 -1.42 9.20 -8.67
CA LEU A 65 -0.28 9.58 -7.82
C LEU A 65 0.38 10.88 -8.28
N SER A 66 0.53 11.10 -9.60
CA SER A 66 1.10 12.31 -10.17
C SER A 66 0.36 13.59 -9.77
N ALA A 67 -0.97 13.54 -9.71
CA ALA A 67 -1.78 14.69 -9.27
C ALA A 67 -1.51 15.06 -7.81
N THR A 68 -1.43 14.05 -6.92
CA THR A 68 -1.10 14.27 -5.51
C THR A 68 0.33 14.78 -5.34
N ALA A 69 1.30 14.18 -6.02
CA ALA A 69 2.69 14.63 -6.02
C ALA A 69 2.81 16.08 -6.49
N GLY A 70 2.08 16.45 -7.56
CA GLY A 70 2.03 17.81 -8.06
C GLY A 70 1.51 18.87 -7.06
N LEU A 71 0.72 18.45 -6.07
CA LEU A 71 0.22 19.35 -5.01
C LEU A 71 1.18 19.45 -3.81
N MET A 72 1.94 18.40 -3.52
CA MET A 72 2.78 18.30 -2.32
C MET A 72 4.20 18.81 -2.52
N LEU A 73 4.72 18.75 -3.76
CA LEU A 73 6.12 19.01 -4.09
C LEU A 73 6.37 20.47 -4.45
N SER A 74 7.57 20.98 -4.13
CA SER A 74 8.08 22.24 -4.65
C SER A 74 8.34 22.15 -6.17
N GLU A 75 8.52 23.27 -6.87
CA GLU A 75 8.79 23.27 -8.32
C GLU A 75 10.11 22.54 -8.68
N GLU A 76 11.12 22.64 -7.82
CA GLU A 76 12.38 21.91 -7.98
C GLU A 76 12.16 20.40 -7.86
N GLU A 77 11.49 19.95 -6.81
CA GLU A 77 11.16 18.53 -6.59
C GLU A 77 10.23 17.98 -7.70
N LYS A 78 9.28 18.78 -8.19
CA LYS A 78 8.43 18.39 -9.33
C LYS A 78 9.26 18.09 -10.58
N SER A 79 10.27 18.90 -10.85
CA SER A 79 11.13 18.71 -12.02
C SER A 79 11.90 17.39 -12.00
N GLU A 80 12.15 16.83 -10.83
CA GLU A 80 12.85 15.55 -10.64
C GLU A 80 11.88 14.37 -10.52
N ILE A 81 10.79 14.53 -9.76
CA ILE A 81 9.93 13.44 -9.34
C ILE A 81 8.82 13.11 -10.35
N LEU A 82 8.16 14.13 -10.92
CA LEU A 82 7.05 13.88 -11.86
C LEU A 82 7.48 13.12 -13.11
N PRO A 83 8.65 13.39 -13.73
CA PRO A 83 9.11 12.61 -14.88
C PRO A 83 9.29 11.10 -14.57
N VAL A 84 9.72 10.77 -13.36
CA VAL A 84 9.86 9.36 -12.93
C VAL A 84 8.48 8.71 -12.77
N ILE A 85 7.53 9.41 -12.11
CA ILE A 85 6.16 8.92 -11.96
C ILE A 85 5.53 8.69 -13.34
N ASP A 86 5.66 9.66 -14.26
CA ASP A 86 5.07 9.57 -15.60
C ASP A 86 5.70 8.45 -16.41
N ARG A 87 7.03 8.30 -16.39
CA ARG A 87 7.75 7.22 -17.06
C ARG A 87 7.31 5.85 -16.58
N LEU A 88 7.25 5.64 -15.27
CA LEU A 88 6.82 4.36 -14.68
C LEU A 88 5.34 4.10 -14.97
N SER A 89 4.49 5.14 -14.97
CA SER A 89 3.07 5.02 -15.31
C SER A 89 2.81 4.71 -16.78
N GLN A 90 3.71 5.08 -17.67
CA GLN A 90 3.66 4.67 -19.09
C GLN A 90 4.19 3.25 -19.30
N LYS A 91 5.15 2.82 -18.50
CA LYS A 91 5.80 1.51 -18.61
C LYS A 91 4.97 0.38 -18.01
N TYR A 92 4.27 0.63 -16.92
CA TYR A 92 3.53 -0.37 -16.16
C TYR A 92 2.05 -0.02 -16.07
N LYS A 93 1.19 -1.05 -16.16
CA LYS A 93 -0.26 -0.87 -15.99
C LYS A 93 -0.56 -0.34 -14.59
N SER A 94 -1.32 0.75 -14.51
CA SER A 94 -1.79 1.30 -13.24
C SER A 94 -2.93 0.46 -12.66
N CYS A 95 -2.98 0.41 -11.35
CA CYS A 95 -4.01 -0.21 -10.52
C CYS A 95 -4.35 0.69 -9.34
N ILE A 96 -5.19 0.21 -8.44
CA ILE A 96 -5.37 0.84 -7.13
C ILE A 96 -4.17 0.47 -6.27
N CYS A 97 -3.48 1.47 -5.72
CA CYS A 97 -2.40 1.33 -4.76
C CYS A 97 -2.84 1.88 -3.41
N HIS A 98 -2.59 1.15 -2.34
CA HIS A 98 -2.92 1.56 -0.98
C HIS A 98 -2.00 2.67 -0.47
N LEU A 99 -0.72 2.59 -0.79
CA LEU A 99 0.37 3.50 -0.42
C LEU A 99 0.63 3.67 1.09
N ASP A 100 0.05 2.79 1.90
CA ASP A 100 0.34 2.67 3.32
C ASP A 100 0.14 1.22 3.81
N MET A 101 0.49 0.24 2.95
CA MET A 101 0.29 -1.18 3.21
C MET A 101 1.38 -1.73 4.14
N HIS A 102 1.06 -1.85 5.42
CA HIS A 102 1.95 -2.44 6.42
C HIS A 102 1.15 -3.21 7.49
N PHE A 103 1.83 -3.85 8.42
CA PHE A 103 1.21 -4.77 9.39
C PHE A 103 0.17 -4.13 10.31
N LEU A 104 0.24 -2.83 10.57
CA LEU A 104 -0.75 -2.11 11.38
C LEU A 104 -2.06 -1.87 10.62
N ASN A 105 -2.01 -1.84 9.29
CA ASN A 105 -3.17 -1.59 8.43
C ASN A 105 -3.83 -2.87 7.89
N ILE A 106 -3.43 -4.03 8.43
CA ILE A 106 -4.08 -5.33 8.16
C ILE A 106 -4.63 -5.88 9.47
N MET A 107 -5.95 -6.07 9.52
CA MET A 107 -6.67 -6.66 10.66
C MET A 107 -6.91 -8.15 10.40
N ILE A 108 -6.69 -8.98 11.42
CA ILE A 108 -6.94 -10.43 11.40
C ILE A 108 -7.78 -10.83 12.63
N PRO A 109 -8.52 -11.97 12.61
CA PRO A 109 -9.29 -12.43 13.75
C PRO A 109 -8.42 -12.67 15.01
N ASN A 110 -8.97 -12.38 16.19
CA ASN A 110 -8.22 -12.40 17.45
C ASN A 110 -7.61 -13.78 17.80
N ASP A 111 -8.38 -14.83 17.72
CA ASP A 111 -8.05 -16.17 18.26
C ASP A 111 -7.65 -17.17 17.16
N THR A 112 -7.19 -16.67 16.01
CA THR A 112 -6.84 -17.53 14.89
C THR A 112 -5.33 -17.59 14.71
N ALA A 113 -4.81 -18.79 14.46
CA ALA A 113 -3.42 -18.99 14.06
C ALA A 113 -3.19 -18.31 12.70
N LEU A 114 -2.07 -17.61 12.58
CA LEU A 114 -1.70 -16.96 11.33
C LEU A 114 -1.23 -18.01 10.32
N VAL A 115 -2.04 -18.25 9.32
CA VAL A 115 -1.74 -19.06 8.12
C VAL A 115 -2.23 -18.26 6.93
N ALA A 116 -1.33 -17.65 6.19
CA ALA A 116 -1.61 -16.61 5.18
C ALA A 116 -2.67 -17.03 4.14
N ASP A 117 -2.67 -18.29 3.71
CA ASP A 117 -3.60 -18.77 2.69
C ASP A 117 -5.01 -19.05 3.23
N LYS A 118 -5.16 -19.22 4.54
CA LYS A 118 -6.41 -19.64 5.18
C LYS A 118 -7.08 -18.57 6.03
N ILE A 119 -6.32 -17.55 6.44
CA ILE A 119 -6.83 -16.51 7.33
C ILE A 119 -7.63 -15.46 6.57
N ASN A 120 -8.77 -15.06 7.12
CA ASN A 120 -9.49 -13.88 6.70
C ASN A 120 -8.76 -12.64 7.21
N TYR A 121 -8.75 -11.59 6.43
CA TYR A 121 -8.15 -10.31 6.81
C TYR A 121 -8.95 -9.14 6.24
N THR A 122 -8.78 -7.99 6.86
CA THR A 122 -9.37 -6.71 6.41
C THR A 122 -8.27 -5.68 6.33
N ILE A 123 -8.17 -5.01 5.20
CA ILE A 123 -7.27 -3.87 5.00
C ILE A 123 -8.00 -2.61 5.44
N ILE A 124 -7.35 -1.78 6.23
CA ILE A 124 -7.88 -0.53 6.78
C ILE A 124 -6.97 0.65 6.40
N ASP A 125 -7.42 1.87 6.69
CA ASP A 125 -6.68 3.12 6.45
C ASP A 125 -6.35 3.39 4.98
N TRP A 126 -7.38 3.59 4.19
CA TRP A 126 -7.30 3.84 2.75
C TRP A 126 -7.08 5.31 2.35
N MET A 127 -6.66 6.17 3.27
CA MET A 127 -6.54 7.61 3.03
C MET A 127 -5.48 7.96 1.99
N ASN A 128 -4.40 7.18 1.94
CA ASN A 128 -3.28 7.39 1.01
C ASN A 128 -3.50 6.76 -0.38
N THR A 129 -4.65 6.12 -0.61
CA THR A 129 -4.93 5.39 -1.85
C THR A 129 -4.85 6.27 -3.09
N ARG A 130 -4.13 5.80 -4.11
CA ARG A 130 -3.99 6.47 -5.42
C ARG A 130 -4.05 5.44 -6.55
N VAL A 131 -4.33 5.94 -7.75
CA VAL A 131 -4.11 5.18 -8.98
C VAL A 131 -2.65 5.35 -9.39
N ALA A 132 -1.93 4.25 -9.45
CA ALA A 132 -0.51 4.21 -9.84
C ALA A 132 -0.10 2.80 -10.28
N PRO A 133 1.04 2.62 -10.93
CA PRO A 133 1.66 1.30 -11.08
C PRO A 133 1.95 0.63 -9.73
N PRO A 134 1.82 -0.71 -9.62
CA PRO A 134 2.08 -1.47 -8.38
C PRO A 134 3.46 -1.21 -7.76
N VAL A 135 4.45 -0.84 -8.56
CA VAL A 135 5.81 -0.54 -8.10
C VAL A 135 5.82 0.53 -7.00
N PHE A 136 4.94 1.53 -7.05
CA PHE A 136 4.88 2.58 -6.03
C PHE A 136 4.32 2.08 -4.70
N ASP A 137 3.39 1.12 -4.74
CA ASP A 137 2.84 0.53 -3.51
C ASP A 137 3.89 -0.32 -2.79
N TYR A 138 4.60 -1.18 -3.54
CA TYR A 138 5.72 -1.94 -3.00
C TYR A 138 6.86 -1.03 -2.51
N ALA A 139 7.22 -0.01 -3.28
CA ALA A 139 8.27 0.93 -2.93
C ALA A 139 7.92 1.74 -1.66
N ARG A 140 6.66 2.15 -1.52
CA ARG A 140 6.21 2.90 -0.35
C ARG A 140 6.32 2.07 0.93
N THR A 141 5.89 0.82 0.89
CA THR A 141 6.03 -0.09 2.02
C THR A 141 7.49 -0.39 2.35
N TYR A 142 8.37 -0.49 1.33
CA TYR A 142 9.82 -0.59 1.55
C TYR A 142 10.35 0.62 2.34
N VAL A 143 9.94 1.84 1.98
CA VAL A 143 10.32 3.07 2.71
C VAL A 143 9.85 3.02 4.16
N ILE A 144 8.60 2.61 4.40
CA ILE A 144 8.04 2.47 5.75
C ILE A 144 8.85 1.48 6.59
N PHE A 145 9.15 0.29 6.06
CA PHE A 145 9.97 -0.68 6.79
C PHE A 145 11.40 -0.19 7.00
N ASN A 146 11.99 0.51 6.03
CA ASN A 146 13.33 1.08 6.20
C ASN A 146 13.39 2.15 7.30
N GLU A 147 12.28 2.84 7.52
CA GLU A 147 12.16 3.89 8.55
C GLU A 147 11.94 3.29 9.96
N PHE A 148 11.03 2.31 10.08
CA PHE A 148 10.50 1.87 11.37
C PHE A 148 10.88 0.45 11.78
N ALA A 149 11.28 -0.41 10.84
CA ALA A 149 11.56 -1.83 11.09
C ALA A 149 12.61 -2.36 10.08
N LYS A 150 13.78 -1.74 10.10
CA LYS A 150 14.84 -2.00 9.11
C LYS A 150 15.27 -3.46 9.06
N GLU A 151 15.21 -4.15 10.18
CA GLU A 151 15.50 -5.59 10.30
C GLU A 151 14.49 -6.47 9.54
N ALA A 152 13.31 -5.94 9.23
CA ALA A 152 12.27 -6.64 8.49
C ALA A 152 12.43 -6.55 6.96
N LEU A 153 13.33 -5.69 6.44
CA LEU A 153 13.45 -5.42 5.00
C LEU A 153 13.80 -6.65 4.18
N GLU A 154 14.65 -7.52 4.67
CA GLU A 154 15.04 -8.73 3.94
C GLU A 154 13.86 -9.72 3.83
N PHE A 155 13.07 -9.87 4.91
CA PHE A 155 11.85 -10.67 4.87
C PHE A 155 10.81 -10.05 3.93
N TYR A 156 10.66 -8.73 3.98
CA TYR A 156 9.76 -8.00 3.09
C TYR A 156 10.15 -8.22 1.62
N LYS A 157 11.42 -7.98 1.27
CA LYS A 157 11.90 -8.19 -0.09
C LYS A 157 11.68 -9.63 -0.54
N ALA A 158 12.05 -10.61 0.29
CA ALA A 158 11.85 -12.02 -0.05
C ALA A 158 10.39 -12.37 -0.34
N ALA A 159 9.44 -11.75 0.38
CA ALA A 159 8.01 -12.01 0.21
C ALA A 159 7.41 -11.36 -1.05
N VAL A 160 7.84 -10.13 -1.40
CA VAL A 160 7.22 -9.37 -2.50
C VAL A 160 7.99 -9.44 -3.81
N TRP A 161 9.27 -9.81 -3.78
CA TRP A 161 10.11 -9.84 -4.97
C TRP A 161 9.61 -10.76 -6.10
N PRO A 162 9.08 -11.96 -5.80
CA PRO A 162 8.46 -12.80 -6.82
C PRO A 162 7.31 -12.10 -7.57
N ASP A 163 6.49 -11.33 -6.86
CA ASP A 163 5.37 -10.58 -7.45
C ASP A 163 5.89 -9.42 -8.32
N ILE A 164 6.91 -8.69 -7.83
CA ILE A 164 7.58 -7.60 -8.56
C ILE A 164 8.14 -8.13 -9.88
N GLN A 165 8.83 -9.28 -9.85
CA GLN A 165 9.38 -9.92 -11.04
C GLN A 165 8.28 -10.40 -12.00
N ALA A 166 7.21 -11.00 -11.49
CA ALA A 166 6.08 -11.45 -12.30
C ALA A 166 5.37 -10.30 -13.03
N LEU A 167 5.41 -9.09 -12.47
CA LEU A 167 4.91 -7.86 -13.11
C LEU A 167 5.91 -7.26 -14.11
N GLY A 168 7.09 -7.86 -14.30
CA GLY A 168 8.14 -7.36 -15.19
C GLY A 168 8.84 -6.09 -14.68
N ILE A 169 8.69 -5.77 -13.40
CA ILE A 169 9.31 -4.59 -12.78
C ILE A 169 10.79 -4.89 -12.55
N SER A 170 11.66 -4.04 -13.10
CA SER A 170 13.10 -4.15 -12.91
C SER A 170 13.52 -3.63 -11.52
N GLU A 171 14.69 -4.09 -11.05
CA GLU A 171 15.26 -3.60 -9.79
C GLU A 171 15.55 -2.10 -9.84
N GLU A 172 16.01 -1.60 -10.98
CA GLU A 172 16.25 -0.16 -11.21
C GLU A 172 14.96 0.65 -11.04
N ASP A 173 13.87 0.24 -11.71
CA ASP A 173 12.57 0.92 -11.61
C ASP A 173 12.00 0.85 -10.18
N PHE A 174 12.21 -0.25 -9.48
CA PHE A 174 11.80 -0.37 -8.08
C PHE A 174 12.54 0.65 -7.20
N PHE A 175 13.87 0.77 -7.34
CA PHE A 175 14.63 1.72 -6.53
C PHE A 175 14.42 3.19 -6.95
N GLU A 176 14.06 3.46 -8.20
CA GLU A 176 13.58 4.78 -8.58
C GLU A 176 12.23 5.11 -7.94
N ALA A 177 11.30 4.16 -7.90
CA ALA A 177 10.04 4.33 -7.16
C ALA A 177 10.29 4.52 -5.65
N VAL A 178 11.28 3.85 -5.07
CA VAL A 178 11.70 4.05 -3.66
C VAL A 178 12.15 5.50 -3.43
N LYS A 179 12.94 6.09 -4.34
CA LYS A 179 13.35 7.51 -4.23
C LYS A 179 12.13 8.44 -4.27
N VAL A 180 11.21 8.21 -5.22
CA VAL A 180 9.95 8.97 -5.30
C VAL A 180 9.18 8.87 -3.99
N CYS A 181 8.95 7.65 -3.49
CA CYS A 181 8.20 7.42 -2.26
C CYS A 181 8.89 8.04 -1.03
N THR A 182 10.23 8.07 -0.99
CA THR A 182 10.99 8.71 0.09
C THR A 182 10.73 10.22 0.11
N VAL A 183 10.77 10.88 -1.05
CA VAL A 183 10.48 12.31 -1.15
C VAL A 183 9.05 12.60 -0.76
N LEU A 184 8.08 11.85 -1.29
CA LEU A 184 6.66 12.05 -0.94
C LEU A 184 6.40 11.82 0.55
N ARG A 185 7.04 10.82 1.16
CA ARG A 185 6.94 10.52 2.59
C ARG A 185 7.43 11.67 3.47
N SER A 186 8.47 12.37 3.04
CA SER A 186 9.02 13.51 3.79
C SER A 186 8.07 14.73 3.85
N LYS A 187 6.97 14.73 3.10
CA LYS A 187 5.96 15.81 3.05
C LYS A 187 4.73 15.52 3.90
N GLU A 188 4.61 14.34 4.46
CA GLU A 188 3.53 13.93 5.36
C GLU A 188 3.90 14.19 6.83
#